data_edfbae5516cd7b6b8523456f7cf7e409
#
_entry.id   edfbae5516cd7b6b8523456f7cf7e409
#
_cell.length_a   1.000
_cell.length_b   1.000
_cell.length_c   1.000
_cell.angle_alpha   90.00
_cell.angle_beta   90.00
_cell.angle_gamma   90.00
#
_symmetry.space_group_name_H-M   'P 1'
#
loop_
_entity.id
_entity.type
_entity.pdbx_description
1 polymer ?
#
loop_
_entity_poly.entity_id
_entity_poly.type
_entity_poly.pdbx_seq_one_letter_code
_entity_poly.pdbx_strand_id
1 'polypeptide(L)'
;MKNFILIVFSIVSISSYADYSIEISISEQRLYLINNEVLIRSYPISSSAFGEGQIENSLMTPLGKHEIQTKIGTNVDKYHFFVSRQHIPQAAEVIHEAIDSEDDFITTRIMWLTGLTEGFNKGSNVDSYDRYIYIHGTHEEGLIGKKASHGCIRMLNQDVLELFNMIPAKTAVNIYL
;
A
#
# COMPACT_ATOMS: atom_id res chain seq x y z
N MET A 1 -54.14 29.39 -29.41
CA MET A 1 -53.22 29.27 -28.23
C MET A 1 -52.28 28.10 -28.52
N LYS A 2 -50.99 28.38 -28.76
CA LYS A 2 -49.98 27.36 -29.02
C LYS A 2 -49.31 26.96 -27.71
N ASN A 3 -49.53 25.76 -27.23
CA ASN A 3 -48.85 25.23 -26.03
C ASN A 3 -47.40 24.89 -26.38
N PHE A 4 -46.46 25.59 -25.77
CA PHE A 4 -45.02 25.26 -25.82
C PHE A 4 -44.71 24.26 -24.71
N ILE A 5 -44.34 23.04 -25.07
CA ILE A 5 -43.88 22.03 -24.10
C ILE A 5 -42.40 22.27 -23.92
N LEU A 6 -42.00 22.70 -22.72
CA LEU A 6 -40.60 22.84 -22.31
C LEU A 6 -40.09 21.45 -21.87
N ILE A 7 -39.28 20.84 -22.70
CA ILE A 7 -38.58 19.58 -22.31
C ILE A 7 -37.34 19.98 -21.53
N VAL A 8 -37.36 19.75 -20.21
CA VAL A 8 -36.19 19.91 -19.36
C VAL A 8 -35.34 18.64 -19.46
N PHE A 9 -34.18 18.74 -20.11
CA PHE A 9 -33.16 17.69 -20.09
C PHE A 9 -32.42 17.75 -18.77
N SER A 10 -32.67 16.78 -17.90
CA SER A 10 -31.88 16.61 -16.67
C SER A 10 -30.55 15.91 -17.05
N ILE A 11 -29.45 16.67 -16.99
CA ILE A 11 -28.10 16.13 -17.15
C ILE A 11 -27.74 15.42 -15.84
N VAL A 12 -27.84 14.10 -15.84
CA VAL A 12 -27.30 13.27 -14.76
C VAL A 12 -25.78 13.24 -14.95
N SER A 13 -25.06 14.03 -14.14
CA SER A 13 -23.60 13.93 -14.06
C SER A 13 -23.24 12.61 -13.42
N ILE A 14 -22.81 11.62 -14.23
CA ILE A 14 -22.21 10.40 -13.74
C ILE A 14 -20.82 10.80 -13.23
N SER A 15 -20.66 10.92 -11.91
CA SER A 15 -19.35 11.02 -11.29
C SER A 15 -18.64 9.68 -11.48
N SER A 16 -17.73 9.60 -12.42
CA SER A 16 -16.83 8.46 -12.56
C SER A 16 -15.85 8.51 -11.39
N TYR A 17 -16.08 7.72 -10.36
CA TYR A 17 -15.05 7.47 -9.36
C TYR A 17 -13.92 6.70 -10.05
N ALA A 18 -12.69 7.18 -9.87
CA ALA A 18 -11.51 6.48 -10.34
C ALA A 18 -11.45 5.10 -9.65
N ASP A 19 -11.49 4.04 -10.45
CA ASP A 19 -11.42 2.65 -9.97
C ASP A 19 -9.95 2.23 -9.90
N TYR A 20 -9.30 2.62 -8.79
CA TYR A 20 -7.91 2.26 -8.54
C TYR A 20 -7.80 0.83 -8.02
N SER A 21 -6.81 0.10 -8.55
CA SER A 21 -6.32 -1.16 -8.01
C SER A 21 -4.79 -1.19 -7.99
N ILE A 22 -4.25 -2.02 -7.12
CA ILE A 22 -2.82 -2.25 -6.97
C ILE A 22 -2.52 -3.72 -7.22
N GLU A 23 -1.54 -3.97 -8.09
CA GLU A 23 -0.95 -5.29 -8.32
C GLU A 23 0.49 -5.27 -7.82
N ILE A 24 0.87 -6.24 -6.98
CA ILE A 24 2.22 -6.36 -6.40
C ILE A 24 2.84 -7.68 -6.84
N SER A 25 3.86 -7.60 -7.70
CA SER A 25 4.68 -8.74 -8.10
C SER A 25 5.88 -8.89 -7.17
N ILE A 26 5.91 -9.99 -6.40
CA ILE A 26 7.03 -10.30 -5.51
C ILE A 26 8.27 -10.70 -6.32
N SER A 27 8.11 -11.42 -7.43
CA SER A 27 9.24 -11.82 -8.28
C SER A 27 9.94 -10.63 -8.94
N GLU A 28 9.19 -9.58 -9.30
CA GLU A 28 9.72 -8.38 -9.93
C GLU A 28 10.11 -7.29 -8.93
N GLN A 29 9.74 -7.45 -7.65
CA GLN A 29 9.86 -6.43 -6.60
C GLN A 29 9.24 -5.10 -7.05
N ARG A 30 8.00 -5.17 -7.58
CA ARG A 30 7.30 -4.01 -8.14
C ARG A 30 5.84 -3.96 -7.71
N LEU A 31 5.38 -2.73 -7.52
CA LEU A 31 3.98 -2.37 -7.33
C LEU A 31 3.50 -1.62 -8.57
N TYR A 32 2.37 -2.02 -9.10
CA TYR A 32 1.69 -1.42 -10.25
C TYR A 32 0.38 -0.78 -9.79
N LEU A 33 0.22 0.52 -10.04
CA LEU A 33 -1.02 1.25 -9.83
C LEU A 33 -1.82 1.28 -11.14
N ILE A 34 -3.03 0.74 -11.08
CA ILE A 34 -3.94 0.64 -12.22
C ILE A 34 -5.16 1.52 -11.93
N ASN A 35 -5.68 2.18 -12.96
CA ASN A 35 -6.94 2.92 -12.91
C ASN A 35 -7.78 2.56 -14.15
N ASN A 36 -8.99 2.02 -13.96
CA ASN A 36 -9.85 1.55 -15.04
C ASN A 36 -9.09 0.65 -16.05
N GLU A 37 -8.39 -0.37 -15.54
CA GLU A 37 -7.59 -1.34 -16.31
C GLU A 37 -6.34 -0.75 -17.02
N VAL A 38 -6.04 0.54 -16.84
CA VAL A 38 -4.88 1.21 -17.43
C VAL A 38 -3.78 1.34 -16.38
N LEU A 39 -2.56 0.93 -16.71
CA LEU A 39 -1.38 1.14 -15.86
C LEU A 39 -1.06 2.64 -15.78
N ILE A 40 -1.10 3.18 -14.55
CA ILE A 40 -0.84 4.59 -14.28
C ILE A 40 0.59 4.82 -13.81
N ARG A 41 1.08 3.97 -12.91
CA ARG A 41 2.41 4.07 -12.29
C ARG A 41 2.96 2.69 -11.97
N SER A 42 4.27 2.63 -11.86
CA SER A 42 4.99 1.45 -11.39
C SER A 42 6.11 1.89 -10.46
N TYR A 43 6.15 1.29 -9.28
CA TYR A 43 7.08 1.62 -8.21
C TYR A 43 7.94 0.41 -7.84
N PRO A 44 9.26 0.59 -7.62
CA PRO A 44 10.05 -0.45 -7.00
C PRO A 44 9.63 -0.62 -5.53
N ILE A 45 9.67 -1.84 -5.04
CA ILE A 45 9.33 -2.18 -3.65
C ILE A 45 10.40 -3.07 -3.02
N SER A 46 10.26 -3.31 -1.71
CA SER A 46 10.96 -4.38 -1.02
C SER A 46 9.95 -5.22 -0.25
N SER A 47 9.85 -6.50 -0.58
CA SER A 47 9.06 -7.49 0.15
C SER A 47 9.93 -8.25 1.15
N SER A 48 9.36 -9.25 1.84
CA SER A 48 10.05 -9.99 2.90
C SER A 48 11.31 -10.73 2.42
N ALA A 49 12.39 -10.61 3.22
CA ALA A 49 13.58 -11.43 3.11
C ALA A 49 13.30 -12.93 3.37
N PHE A 50 12.23 -13.23 4.10
CA PHE A 50 11.83 -14.60 4.49
C PHE A 50 10.92 -15.26 3.45
N GLY A 51 10.65 -14.56 2.32
CA GLY A 51 9.79 -15.08 1.26
C GLY A 51 8.30 -14.78 1.46
N GLU A 52 7.47 -15.62 0.86
CA GLU A 52 6.00 -15.46 0.82
C GLU A 52 5.31 -16.47 1.73
N GLY A 53 4.31 -16.03 2.49
CA GLY A 53 3.56 -16.92 3.38
C GLY A 53 2.53 -16.22 4.25
N GLN A 54 1.51 -17.00 4.64
CA GLN A 54 0.32 -16.47 5.30
C GLN A 54 0.41 -16.53 6.83
N ILE A 55 1.26 -17.39 7.38
CA ILE A 55 1.25 -17.71 8.81
C ILE A 55 1.75 -16.53 9.65
N GLU A 56 1.06 -16.25 10.73
CA GLU A 56 1.47 -15.27 11.75
C GLU A 56 2.86 -15.61 12.31
N ASN A 57 3.65 -14.58 12.60
CA ASN A 57 5.03 -14.67 13.09
C ASN A 57 6.04 -15.32 12.12
N SER A 58 5.64 -15.61 10.88
CA SER A 58 6.55 -16.14 9.86
C SER A 58 7.49 -15.08 9.28
N LEU A 59 7.20 -13.80 9.50
CA LEU A 59 7.86 -12.64 8.87
C LEU A 59 7.75 -12.63 7.32
N MET A 60 6.95 -13.51 6.74
CA MET A 60 6.74 -13.64 5.29
C MET A 60 5.68 -12.65 4.79
N THR A 61 5.78 -12.22 3.53
CA THR A 61 4.77 -11.40 2.86
C THR A 61 3.57 -12.27 2.45
N PRO A 62 2.33 -11.93 2.87
CA PRO A 62 1.15 -12.69 2.47
C PRO A 62 0.78 -12.47 1.01
N LEU A 63 0.29 -13.52 0.36
CA LEU A 63 -0.19 -13.47 -1.03
C LEU A 63 -1.72 -13.32 -1.11
N GLY A 64 -2.20 -13.02 -2.32
CA GLY A 64 -3.62 -13.01 -2.69
C GLY A 64 -4.28 -11.64 -2.55
N LYS A 65 -5.60 -11.66 -2.54
CA LYS A 65 -6.41 -10.44 -2.54
C LYS A 65 -6.50 -9.79 -1.18
N HIS A 66 -6.24 -8.49 -1.15
CA HIS A 66 -6.32 -7.60 0.00
C HIS A 66 -7.06 -6.32 -0.38
N GLU A 67 -7.32 -5.48 0.59
CA GLU A 67 -7.67 -4.07 0.40
C GLU A 67 -6.94 -3.19 1.41
N ILE A 68 -6.80 -1.91 1.11
CA ILE A 68 -6.30 -0.93 2.07
C ILE A 68 -7.40 -0.64 3.09
N GLN A 69 -7.27 -1.18 4.29
CA GLN A 69 -8.26 -1.00 5.36
C GLN A 69 -8.13 0.37 6.02
N THR A 70 -6.91 0.82 6.28
CA THR A 70 -6.63 2.05 7.00
C THR A 70 -5.43 2.78 6.39
N LYS A 71 -5.52 4.11 6.33
CA LYS A 71 -4.43 5.00 5.91
C LYS A 71 -4.01 5.88 7.09
N ILE A 72 -2.72 5.92 7.41
CA ILE A 72 -2.16 6.65 8.54
C ILE A 72 -1.06 7.59 8.05
N GLY A 73 -1.03 8.83 8.58
CA GLY A 73 0.02 9.79 8.28
C GLY A 73 -0.37 10.90 7.29
N THR A 74 -1.65 11.21 7.10
CA THR A 74 -2.14 12.19 6.10
C THR A 74 -1.42 13.54 6.16
N ASN A 75 -1.06 14.05 7.34
CA ASN A 75 -0.39 15.35 7.53
C ASN A 75 0.98 15.20 8.17
N VAL A 76 1.60 14.02 8.04
CA VAL A 76 2.92 13.77 8.61
C VAL A 76 3.98 14.17 7.58
N ASP A 77 5.05 14.82 8.05
CA ASP A 77 6.19 15.19 7.21
C ASP A 77 6.90 13.95 6.66
N LYS A 78 7.45 14.07 5.45
CA LYS A 78 8.22 13.00 4.82
C LYS A 78 9.43 12.64 5.71
N TYR A 79 9.73 11.35 5.78
CA TYR A 79 10.78 10.72 6.60
C TYR A 79 10.48 10.63 8.10
N HIS A 80 9.44 11.29 8.64
CA HIS A 80 9.02 11.01 10.00
C HIS A 80 8.59 9.55 10.12
N PHE A 81 8.86 8.96 11.27
CA PHE A 81 8.58 7.53 11.47
C PHE A 81 7.44 7.27 12.46
N PHE A 82 7.02 6.03 12.50
CA PHE A 82 5.94 5.57 13.36
C PHE A 82 6.42 4.45 14.28
N VAL A 83 6.01 4.51 15.56
CA VAL A 83 6.16 3.42 16.51
C VAL A 83 4.76 2.95 16.91
N SER A 84 4.47 1.68 16.73
CA SER A 84 3.11 1.14 16.97
C SER A 84 2.00 1.98 16.32
N ARG A 85 2.25 2.47 15.09
CA ARG A 85 1.36 3.33 14.27
C ARG A 85 1.15 4.76 14.83
N GLN A 86 1.83 5.11 15.90
CA GLN A 86 1.84 6.47 16.43
C GLN A 86 2.96 7.27 15.76
N HIS A 87 2.63 8.46 15.28
CA HIS A 87 3.59 9.36 14.66
C HIS A 87 4.61 9.86 15.68
N ILE A 88 5.89 9.72 15.34
CA ILE A 88 7.02 10.33 16.05
C ILE A 88 7.49 11.52 15.21
N PRO A 89 7.45 12.75 15.71
CA PRO A 89 7.79 13.96 14.96
C PRO A 89 9.31 14.13 14.85
N GLN A 90 9.96 13.12 14.30
CA GLN A 90 11.39 13.06 14.05
C GLN A 90 11.63 12.37 12.72
N ALA A 91 12.47 12.95 11.88
CA ALA A 91 12.90 12.33 10.63
C ALA A 91 13.90 11.20 10.91
N ALA A 92 13.69 10.04 10.31
CA ALA A 92 14.69 9.00 10.25
C ALA A 92 15.79 9.41 9.26
N GLU A 93 17.04 9.07 9.56
CA GLU A 93 18.14 9.19 8.63
C GLU A 93 17.99 8.14 7.52
N VAL A 94 18.02 8.57 6.26
CA VAL A 94 17.82 7.68 5.12
C VAL A 94 19.14 7.04 4.72
N ILE A 95 19.15 5.72 4.62
CA ILE A 95 20.29 4.90 4.18
C ILE A 95 20.09 4.57 2.70
N HIS A 96 20.97 5.13 1.85
CA HIS A 96 20.93 4.91 0.38
C HIS A 96 21.80 3.73 -0.06
N GLU A 97 22.68 3.26 0.79
CA GLU A 97 23.46 2.05 0.58
C GLU A 97 22.59 0.81 0.81
N ALA A 98 22.96 -0.31 0.18
CA ALA A 98 22.26 -1.58 0.37
C ALA A 98 22.68 -2.25 1.69
N ILE A 99 22.35 -1.61 2.80
CA ILE A 99 22.67 -2.01 4.17
C ILE A 99 21.35 -2.32 4.89
N ASP A 100 21.29 -3.50 5.52
CA ASP A 100 20.23 -3.90 6.45
C ASP A 100 20.68 -3.45 7.83
N SER A 101 20.02 -2.44 8.38
CA SER A 101 20.36 -1.85 9.68
C SER A 101 19.66 -2.60 10.82
N GLU A 102 20.06 -2.30 12.06
CA GLU A 102 19.42 -2.91 13.25
C GLU A 102 17.96 -2.46 13.42
N ASP A 103 17.63 -1.25 12.91
CA ASP A 103 16.29 -0.67 13.00
C ASP A 103 15.49 -0.97 11.72
N ASP A 104 14.17 -1.21 11.86
CA ASP A 104 13.22 -1.32 10.74
C ASP A 104 12.13 -0.25 10.86
N PHE A 105 12.51 1.04 10.58
CA PHE A 105 11.59 2.15 10.72
C PHE A 105 10.53 2.16 9.62
N ILE A 106 9.27 2.22 10.05
CA ILE A 106 8.14 2.54 9.19
C ILE A 106 8.05 4.05 9.08
N THR A 107 8.26 4.60 7.87
CA THR A 107 8.37 6.05 7.66
C THR A 107 7.27 6.61 6.76
N THR A 108 7.09 7.90 6.80
CA THR A 108 6.30 8.74 5.86
C THR A 108 4.82 8.44 5.84
N ARG A 109 4.37 7.23 5.46
CA ARG A 109 2.96 6.83 5.34
C ARG A 109 2.79 5.35 5.63
N ILE A 110 1.61 5.01 6.13
CA ILE A 110 1.17 3.61 6.30
C ILE A 110 -0.15 3.42 5.56
N MET A 111 -0.22 2.40 4.71
CA MET A 111 -1.42 1.84 4.14
C MET A 111 -1.57 0.41 4.68
N TRP A 112 -2.44 0.23 5.66
CA TRP A 112 -2.62 -1.03 6.38
C TRP A 112 -3.56 -1.94 5.61
N LEU A 113 -3.11 -3.13 5.28
CA LEU A 113 -3.84 -4.11 4.47
C LEU A 113 -4.71 -5.02 5.34
N THR A 114 -5.86 -5.40 4.82
CA THR A 114 -6.65 -6.55 5.30
C THR A 114 -6.79 -7.57 4.19
N GLY A 115 -6.65 -8.84 4.53
CA GLY A 115 -6.92 -9.95 3.60
C GLY A 115 -8.40 -10.05 3.26
N LEU A 116 -8.73 -10.61 2.10
CA LEU A 116 -10.11 -10.79 1.63
C LEU A 116 -10.52 -12.25 1.49
N THR A 117 -9.61 -13.20 1.69
CA THR A 117 -9.88 -14.65 1.52
C THR A 117 -9.79 -15.34 2.87
N GLU A 118 -10.96 -15.75 3.41
CA GLU A 118 -11.07 -16.46 4.69
C GLU A 118 -10.22 -17.74 4.69
N GLY A 119 -9.48 -17.96 5.78
CA GLY A 119 -8.60 -19.11 5.95
C GLY A 119 -7.33 -19.09 5.10
N PHE A 120 -7.14 -18.07 4.25
CA PHE A 120 -5.92 -17.90 3.45
C PHE A 120 -5.11 -16.69 3.90
N ASN A 121 -5.69 -15.48 3.88
CA ASN A 121 -5.05 -14.25 4.34
C ASN A 121 -5.94 -13.42 5.25
N LYS A 122 -7.06 -14.02 5.71
CA LYS A 122 -8.00 -13.42 6.65
C LYS A 122 -8.44 -14.44 7.68
N GLY A 123 -8.57 -13.97 8.93
CA GLY A 123 -8.98 -14.77 10.09
C GLY A 123 -7.90 -15.69 10.65
N SER A 124 -8.08 -16.13 11.89
CA SER A 124 -7.15 -16.99 12.62
C SER A 124 -5.69 -16.51 12.56
N ASN A 125 -4.75 -17.44 12.46
CA ASN A 125 -3.30 -17.18 12.42
C ASN A 125 -2.76 -16.80 11.03
N VAL A 126 -3.64 -16.42 10.08
CA VAL A 126 -3.26 -15.98 8.72
C VAL A 126 -3.73 -14.57 8.40
N ASP A 127 -4.38 -13.89 9.33
CA ASP A 127 -4.99 -12.59 9.10
C ASP A 127 -3.95 -11.50 8.83
N SER A 128 -3.93 -10.95 7.61
CA SER A 128 -2.98 -9.92 7.20
C SER A 128 -3.12 -8.63 8.01
N TYR A 129 -4.34 -8.30 8.49
CA TYR A 129 -4.55 -7.12 9.31
C TYR A 129 -3.96 -7.31 10.72
N ASP A 130 -4.24 -8.44 11.35
CA ASP A 130 -3.73 -8.76 12.69
C ASP A 130 -2.21 -9.00 12.69
N ARG A 131 -1.66 -9.42 11.54
CA ARG A 131 -0.22 -9.54 11.29
C ARG A 131 0.47 -8.21 11.00
N TYR A 132 -0.25 -7.08 11.00
CA TYR A 132 0.28 -5.74 10.76
C TYR A 132 0.98 -5.59 9.40
N ILE A 133 0.39 -6.15 8.34
CA ILE A 133 0.94 -6.04 6.98
C ILE A 133 0.60 -4.67 6.39
N TYR A 134 1.64 -3.89 6.04
CA TYR A 134 1.54 -2.53 5.51
C TYR A 134 2.20 -2.39 4.14
N ILE A 135 1.74 -1.37 3.39
CA ILE A 135 2.55 -0.68 2.39
C ILE A 135 3.01 0.62 3.05
N HIS A 136 4.34 0.86 3.13
CA HIS A 136 4.89 1.98 3.87
C HIS A 136 6.23 2.47 3.33
N GLY A 137 6.66 3.67 3.72
CA GLY A 137 8.01 4.14 3.47
C GLY A 137 9.03 3.49 4.41
N THR A 138 10.28 3.46 4.00
CA THR A 138 11.40 2.95 4.80
C THR A 138 12.54 3.95 4.87
N HIS A 139 13.35 3.88 5.90
CA HIS A 139 14.60 4.61 5.96
C HIS A 139 15.72 3.88 5.20
N GLU A 140 15.57 2.59 4.92
CA GLU A 140 16.52 1.76 4.17
C GLU A 140 16.21 1.77 2.66
N GLU A 141 16.24 2.98 2.05
CA GLU A 141 15.92 3.13 0.62
C GLU A 141 16.88 2.38 -0.31
N GLY A 142 18.12 2.11 0.13
CA GLY A 142 19.09 1.33 -0.63
C GLY A 142 18.75 -0.15 -0.79
N LEU A 143 17.76 -0.67 -0.04
CA LEU A 143 17.26 -2.04 -0.16
C LEU A 143 16.02 -2.16 -1.05
N ILE A 144 15.46 -1.06 -1.53
CA ILE A 144 14.33 -1.10 -2.47
C ILE A 144 14.73 -1.79 -3.77
N GLY A 145 13.87 -2.66 -4.28
CA GLY A 145 14.15 -3.56 -5.40
C GLY A 145 14.66 -4.94 -5.01
N LYS A 146 14.84 -5.20 -3.70
CA LYS A 146 15.29 -6.49 -3.15
C LYS A 146 14.34 -6.98 -2.05
N LYS A 147 14.33 -8.29 -1.81
CA LYS A 147 13.63 -8.87 -0.65
C LYS A 147 14.44 -8.57 0.62
N ALA A 148 13.92 -7.69 1.50
CA ALA A 148 14.62 -7.25 2.71
C ALA A 148 13.70 -6.95 3.90
N SER A 149 12.37 -6.89 3.72
CA SER A 149 11.44 -6.57 4.82
C SER A 149 11.17 -7.77 5.73
N HIS A 150 10.41 -7.52 6.80
CA HIS A 150 9.90 -8.52 7.73
C HIS A 150 8.40 -8.83 7.53
N GLY A 151 7.93 -8.77 6.27
CA GLY A 151 6.55 -9.10 5.88
C GLY A 151 5.81 -7.97 5.16
N CYS A 152 6.07 -6.72 5.50
CA CYS A 152 5.48 -5.55 4.86
C CYS A 152 6.02 -5.30 3.44
N ILE A 153 5.35 -4.42 2.71
CA ILE A 153 5.79 -3.89 1.42
C ILE A 153 6.42 -2.51 1.65
N ARG A 154 7.74 -2.44 1.58
CA ARG A 154 8.49 -1.19 1.73
C ARG A 154 8.59 -0.46 0.39
N MET A 155 8.49 0.87 0.39
CA MET A 155 8.64 1.75 -0.77
C MET A 155 9.63 2.87 -0.46
N LEU A 156 10.15 3.51 -1.51
CA LEU A 156 10.82 4.80 -1.36
C LEU A 156 9.86 5.82 -0.72
N ASN A 157 10.37 6.69 0.13
CA ASN A 157 9.54 7.67 0.85
C ASN A 157 8.76 8.60 -0.09
N GLN A 158 9.36 8.97 -1.22
CA GLN A 158 8.69 9.78 -2.23
C GLN A 158 7.56 9.01 -2.92
N ASP A 159 7.78 7.74 -3.23
CA ASP A 159 6.83 6.89 -3.96
C ASP A 159 5.61 6.55 -3.09
N VAL A 160 5.83 6.22 -1.81
CA VAL A 160 4.71 5.93 -0.89
C VAL A 160 3.87 7.19 -0.63
N LEU A 161 4.49 8.36 -0.58
CA LEU A 161 3.79 9.64 -0.43
C LEU A 161 2.91 9.93 -1.65
N GLU A 162 3.44 9.73 -2.87
CA GLU A 162 2.68 9.88 -4.11
C GLU A 162 1.50 8.91 -4.16
N LEU A 163 1.77 7.62 -3.97
CA LEU A 163 0.75 6.57 -3.98
C LEU A 163 -0.35 6.85 -2.95
N PHE A 164 0.04 7.18 -1.72
CA PHE A 164 -0.90 7.49 -0.64
C PHE A 164 -1.86 8.64 -1.01
N ASN A 165 -1.38 9.69 -1.67
CA ASN A 165 -2.21 10.83 -2.05
C ASN A 165 -3.13 10.54 -3.24
N MET A 166 -2.78 9.59 -4.11
CA MET A 166 -3.56 9.25 -5.30
C MET A 166 -4.76 8.35 -5.00
N ILE A 167 -4.64 7.42 -4.05
CA ILE A 167 -5.62 6.36 -3.86
C ILE A 167 -6.44 6.51 -2.57
N PRO A 168 -7.73 6.15 -2.57
CA PRO A 168 -8.56 6.12 -1.36
C PRO A 168 -8.27 4.89 -0.50
N ALA A 169 -8.80 4.88 0.74
CA ALA A 169 -9.01 3.64 1.47
C ALA A 169 -9.97 2.72 0.69
N LYS A 170 -9.93 1.42 0.95
CA LYS A 170 -10.67 0.38 0.22
C LYS A 170 -10.20 0.12 -1.21
N THR A 171 -9.09 0.73 -1.65
CA THR A 171 -8.43 0.33 -2.90
C THR A 171 -8.04 -1.14 -2.83
N ALA A 172 -8.42 -1.90 -3.85
CA ALA A 172 -8.07 -3.32 -3.98
C ALA A 172 -6.56 -3.48 -4.18
N VAL A 173 -5.99 -4.51 -3.53
CA VAL A 173 -4.57 -4.88 -3.64
C VAL A 173 -4.47 -6.37 -3.86
N ASN A 174 -3.73 -6.80 -4.87
CA ASN A 174 -3.43 -8.21 -5.11
C ASN A 174 -1.92 -8.42 -5.06
N ILE A 175 -1.47 -9.37 -4.24
CA ILE A 175 -0.05 -9.72 -4.04
C ILE A 175 0.19 -11.10 -4.62
N TYR A 176 1.12 -11.21 -5.56
CA TYR A 176 1.44 -12.47 -6.27
C TYR A 176 2.95 -12.63 -6.51
N LEU A 177 3.35 -13.84 -6.95
CA LEU A 177 4.73 -14.18 -7.29
C LEU A 177 5.21 -13.54 -8.59
#